data_75650eb94993de6ddad2a26ec4af62f4
#
_entry.id   75650eb94993de6ddad2a26ec4af62f4
#
_cell.length_a   1.000
_cell.length_b   1.000
_cell.length_c   1.000
_cell.angle_alpha   90.00
_cell.angle_beta   90.00
_cell.angle_gamma   90.00
#
_symmetry.space_group_name_H-M   'P 1'
#
loop_
_entity.id
_entity.type
_entity.pdbx_description
1 polymer ?
#
loop_
_entity_poly.entity_id
_entity_poly.type
_entity_poly.pdbx_seq_one_letter_code
_entity_poly.pdbx_strand_id
1 'polypeptide(L)'
;HSFPTRRSSDLLADTVEIVRDKIETMVSDGLNHPTEFEVVTAVAFYYFKKVNVDLVVLEVGLGGRYDATNVIDKSLVSVIASISKDHTKVLGDDIEKIAWEKAGIIKEGGHVILYGQDKLVEDVIKKVASENNADILVTDNESIVISKYNLNNQVFTCRVGTRVYEDIKIRMVGEYQSRNALLAINVLVYLKDKLGFDKINDETIYEGLIKTKWPARFEVVSESPLYILDGGHNLDGAKALAKEMDRQFDDSWEKTLVLGILADKDVDSMVKLLAPKFDHIILTLPDNSRAMDLEELAYRVGMYCDDIICIENSEDAVKYSLDLQKKIKEERNSASKVKNKKTSSKKAKKVDKSKEPTLAKKNNLVIGAGSLFLVGSMRTVLRKVQF
;
A
#
# COMPACT_ATOMS: atom_id res chain seq x y z
N HIS A 1 -28.44 -12.08 34.56
CA HIS A 1 -27.05 -12.27 34.98
C HIS A 1 -26.14 -11.99 33.81
N SER A 2 -25.60 -10.76 33.73
CA SER A 2 -24.54 -10.41 32.80
C SER A 2 -23.25 -11.02 33.32
N PHE A 3 -22.75 -12.05 32.64
CA PHE A 3 -21.36 -12.48 32.85
C PHE A 3 -20.44 -11.29 32.47
N PRO A 4 -19.39 -10.99 33.26
CA PRO A 4 -18.42 -10.01 32.87
C PRO A 4 -17.78 -10.50 31.56
N THR A 5 -17.99 -9.80 30.48
CA THR A 5 -17.30 -10.04 29.21
C THR A 5 -15.81 -9.85 29.48
N ARG A 6 -15.07 -10.95 29.51
CA ARG A 6 -13.60 -10.93 29.57
C ARG A 6 -13.12 -10.00 28.46
N ARG A 7 -12.28 -9.03 28.79
CA ARG A 7 -11.74 -8.10 27.78
C ARG A 7 -10.98 -8.92 26.73
N SER A 8 -11.08 -8.52 25.48
CA SER A 8 -10.35 -9.19 24.39
C SER A 8 -8.83 -9.23 24.64
N SER A 9 -8.29 -8.25 25.36
CA SER A 9 -6.90 -8.20 25.85
C SER A 9 -6.55 -9.35 26.80
N ASP A 10 -7.44 -9.69 27.75
CA ASP A 10 -7.17 -10.74 28.73
C ASP A 10 -7.20 -12.11 28.04
N LEU A 11 -8.09 -12.28 27.08
CA LEU A 11 -8.18 -13.50 26.29
C LEU A 11 -6.97 -13.72 25.39
N LEU A 12 -6.43 -12.62 24.83
CA LEU A 12 -5.19 -12.65 24.05
C LEU A 12 -4.00 -13.00 24.94
N ALA A 13 -3.88 -12.39 26.11
CA ALA A 13 -2.81 -12.69 27.08
C ALA A 13 -2.79 -14.17 27.48
N ASP A 14 -3.94 -14.73 27.88
CA ASP A 14 -4.08 -16.16 28.15
C ASP A 14 -3.66 -17.04 26.97
N THR A 15 -3.99 -16.61 25.74
CA THR A 15 -3.63 -17.35 24.54
C THR A 15 -2.13 -17.36 24.32
N VAL A 16 -1.47 -16.23 24.52
CA VAL A 16 -0.01 -16.11 24.44
C VAL A 16 0.67 -17.02 25.47
N GLU A 17 0.17 -17.06 26.72
CA GLU A 17 0.72 -17.94 27.75
C GLU A 17 0.61 -19.43 27.36
N ILE A 18 -0.54 -19.87 26.85
CA ILE A 18 -0.71 -21.26 26.40
C ILE A 18 0.26 -21.61 25.28
N VAL A 19 0.44 -20.71 24.30
CA VAL A 19 1.39 -20.94 23.19
C VAL A 19 2.83 -20.97 23.71
N ARG A 20 3.19 -20.04 24.62
CA ARG A 20 4.51 -20.02 25.27
C ARG A 20 4.83 -21.36 25.95
N ASP A 21 3.91 -21.89 26.79
CA ASP A 21 4.12 -23.12 27.50
C ASP A 21 4.33 -24.32 26.55
N LYS A 22 3.67 -24.31 25.37
CA LYS A 22 3.91 -25.30 24.32
C LYS A 22 5.27 -25.15 23.65
N ILE A 23 5.72 -23.93 23.42
CA ILE A 23 7.05 -23.65 22.87
C ILE A 23 8.14 -24.11 23.85
N GLU A 24 7.99 -23.81 25.14
CA GLU A 24 8.92 -24.26 26.18
C GLU A 24 9.02 -25.80 26.22
N THR A 25 7.88 -26.49 26.07
CA THR A 25 7.86 -27.97 25.96
C THR A 25 8.62 -28.43 24.70
N MET A 26 8.35 -27.83 23.52
CA MET A 26 9.05 -28.18 22.28
C MET A 26 10.57 -28.03 22.42
N VAL A 27 11.02 -26.92 23.00
CA VAL A 27 12.44 -26.62 23.18
C VAL A 27 13.06 -27.62 24.18
N SER A 28 12.35 -28.00 25.27
CA SER A 28 12.81 -28.99 26.22
C SER A 28 12.95 -30.38 25.60
N ASP A 29 12.12 -30.69 24.59
CA ASP A 29 12.18 -31.93 23.80
C ASP A 29 13.27 -31.90 22.71
N GLY A 30 14.09 -30.83 22.65
CA GLY A 30 15.22 -30.70 21.75
C GLY A 30 14.87 -30.11 20.35
N LEU A 31 13.65 -29.59 20.17
CA LEU A 31 13.27 -28.91 18.94
C LEU A 31 13.77 -27.45 18.94
N ASN A 32 13.93 -26.88 17.75
CA ASN A 32 14.29 -25.49 17.62
C ASN A 32 13.15 -24.57 18.10
N HIS A 33 13.51 -23.43 18.70
CA HIS A 33 12.53 -22.38 19.00
C HIS A 33 11.91 -21.85 17.70
N PRO A 34 10.55 -21.76 17.61
CA PRO A 34 9.89 -21.22 16.43
C PRO A 34 10.26 -19.75 16.24
N THR A 35 10.17 -19.29 14.99
CA THR A 35 10.33 -17.87 14.61
C THR A 35 9.21 -17.02 15.21
N GLU A 36 9.44 -15.72 15.33
CA GLU A 36 8.42 -14.76 15.81
C GLU A 36 7.12 -14.87 15.00
N PHE A 37 7.21 -15.00 13.67
CA PHE A 37 6.03 -15.10 12.80
C PHE A 37 5.27 -16.41 13.02
N GLU A 38 5.95 -17.54 13.23
CA GLU A 38 5.33 -18.83 13.59
C GLU A 38 4.61 -18.74 14.93
N VAL A 39 5.22 -18.08 15.94
CA VAL A 39 4.60 -17.86 17.26
C VAL A 39 3.32 -17.02 17.12
N VAL A 40 3.39 -15.88 16.42
CA VAL A 40 2.21 -15.01 16.21
C VAL A 40 1.12 -15.73 15.44
N THR A 41 1.47 -16.52 14.44
CA THR A 41 0.52 -17.35 13.68
C THR A 41 -0.17 -18.39 14.56
N ALA A 42 0.58 -19.10 15.40
CA ALA A 42 0.02 -20.05 16.35
C ALA A 42 -0.94 -19.41 17.37
N VAL A 43 -0.55 -18.23 17.90
CA VAL A 43 -1.40 -17.42 18.78
C VAL A 43 -2.69 -17.01 18.06
N ALA A 44 -2.60 -16.56 16.81
CA ALA A 44 -3.77 -16.16 16.02
C ALA A 44 -4.73 -17.35 15.80
N PHE A 45 -4.25 -18.51 15.36
CA PHE A 45 -5.08 -19.69 15.14
C PHE A 45 -5.75 -20.18 16.44
N TYR A 46 -5.00 -20.22 17.54
CA TYR A 46 -5.56 -20.63 18.82
C TYR A 46 -6.63 -19.63 19.31
N TYR A 47 -6.36 -18.33 19.17
CA TYR A 47 -7.31 -17.27 19.50
C TYR A 47 -8.59 -17.37 18.67
N PHE A 48 -8.51 -17.50 17.35
CA PHE A 48 -9.66 -17.61 16.46
C PHE A 48 -10.52 -18.82 16.80
N LYS A 49 -9.90 -19.96 17.11
CA LYS A 49 -10.61 -21.16 17.60
C LYS A 49 -11.32 -20.89 18.94
N LYS A 50 -10.65 -20.21 19.88
CA LYS A 50 -11.17 -19.94 21.22
C LYS A 50 -12.37 -18.98 21.20
N VAL A 51 -12.37 -17.99 20.32
CA VAL A 51 -13.48 -17.03 20.15
C VAL A 51 -14.54 -17.51 19.17
N ASN A 52 -14.32 -18.65 18.53
CA ASN A 52 -15.23 -19.29 17.57
C ASN A 52 -15.67 -18.34 16.45
N VAL A 53 -14.69 -17.78 15.72
CA VAL A 53 -14.96 -16.91 14.58
C VAL A 53 -15.66 -17.66 13.44
N ASP A 54 -16.57 -17.00 12.73
CA ASP A 54 -17.30 -17.58 11.60
C ASP A 54 -16.40 -17.70 10.35
N LEU A 55 -15.47 -16.75 10.15
CA LEU A 55 -14.60 -16.66 8.97
C LEU A 55 -13.25 -16.04 9.37
N VAL A 56 -12.18 -16.55 8.76
CA VAL A 56 -10.83 -15.98 8.86
C VAL A 56 -10.37 -15.52 7.49
N VAL A 57 -9.92 -14.28 7.40
CA VAL A 57 -9.15 -13.78 6.26
C VAL A 57 -7.68 -13.89 6.63
N LEU A 58 -6.98 -14.82 6.01
CA LEU A 58 -5.61 -15.19 6.35
C LEU A 58 -4.63 -14.65 5.31
N GLU A 59 -3.80 -13.69 5.70
CA GLU A 59 -2.77 -13.13 4.82
C GLU A 59 -1.46 -13.92 4.97
N VAL A 60 -0.86 -14.32 3.83
CA VAL A 60 0.46 -14.97 3.79
C VAL A 60 1.54 -13.96 4.17
N GLY A 61 2.47 -14.36 5.04
CA GLY A 61 3.59 -13.51 5.43
C GLY A 61 4.66 -13.39 4.33
N LEU A 62 5.09 -14.55 3.78
CA LEU A 62 6.12 -14.58 2.73
C LEU A 62 5.95 -15.81 1.84
N GLY A 63 6.03 -15.60 0.52
CA GLY A 63 5.95 -16.69 -0.46
C GLY A 63 4.55 -17.29 -0.50
N GLY A 64 4.33 -18.40 0.15
CA GLY A 64 3.05 -19.10 0.27
C GLY A 64 3.23 -20.57 0.66
N ARG A 65 3.97 -21.33 -0.11
CA ARG A 65 4.13 -22.79 0.05
C ARG A 65 4.61 -23.21 1.44
N TYR A 66 5.62 -22.55 1.96
CA TYR A 66 6.25 -22.82 3.25
C TYR A 66 5.92 -21.78 4.31
N ASP A 67 4.92 -20.94 4.05
CA ASP A 67 4.51 -19.92 4.99
C ASP A 67 3.84 -20.56 6.22
N ALA A 68 4.09 -19.99 7.39
CA ALA A 68 3.50 -20.47 8.64
C ALA A 68 1.96 -20.50 8.62
N THR A 69 1.33 -19.60 7.86
CA THR A 69 -0.14 -19.59 7.70
C THR A 69 -0.66 -20.74 6.86
N ASN A 70 0.19 -21.40 6.06
CA ASN A 70 -0.19 -22.45 5.12
C ASN A 70 -0.33 -23.85 5.76
N VAL A 71 -0.29 -23.96 7.09
CA VAL A 71 -0.48 -25.22 7.84
C VAL A 71 -1.91 -25.76 7.78
N ILE A 72 -2.86 -24.98 7.29
CA ILE A 72 -4.26 -25.40 7.13
C ILE A 72 -4.40 -26.40 5.98
N ASP A 73 -5.17 -27.46 6.19
CA ASP A 73 -5.42 -28.49 5.18
C ASP A 73 -6.38 -28.03 4.09
N LYS A 74 -7.32 -27.14 4.44
CA LYS A 74 -8.37 -26.64 3.53
C LYS A 74 -8.56 -25.15 3.71
N SER A 75 -8.81 -24.47 2.61
CA SER A 75 -9.28 -23.08 2.56
C SER A 75 -10.61 -23.03 1.82
N LEU A 76 -11.51 -22.10 2.20
CA LEU A 76 -12.74 -21.86 1.44
C LEU A 76 -12.43 -21.34 0.03
N VAL A 77 -11.44 -20.45 -0.06
CA VAL A 77 -10.93 -19.88 -1.30
C VAL A 77 -9.45 -19.56 -1.11
N SER A 78 -8.62 -19.95 -2.05
CA SER A 78 -7.24 -19.47 -2.15
C SER A 78 -7.23 -18.24 -3.07
N VAL A 79 -6.84 -17.09 -2.53
CA VAL A 79 -6.83 -15.81 -3.27
C VAL A 79 -5.39 -15.44 -3.59
N ILE A 80 -5.09 -15.28 -4.88
CA ILE A 80 -3.77 -14.89 -5.34
C ILE A 80 -3.87 -13.51 -5.99
N ALA A 81 -3.30 -12.51 -5.31
CA ALA A 81 -3.24 -11.13 -5.77
C ALA A 81 -2.17 -10.95 -6.88
N SER A 82 -1.92 -9.71 -7.28
CA SER A 82 -0.86 -9.41 -8.27
C SER A 82 0.51 -9.90 -7.79
N ILE A 83 1.25 -10.52 -8.69
CA ILE A 83 2.59 -11.04 -8.43
C ILE A 83 3.61 -10.16 -9.15
N SER A 84 4.61 -9.72 -8.41
CA SER A 84 5.74 -8.95 -8.90
C SER A 84 7.04 -9.42 -8.25
N LYS A 85 8.16 -8.93 -8.78
CA LYS A 85 9.47 -9.20 -8.19
C LYS A 85 9.61 -8.45 -6.87
N ASP A 86 9.39 -9.13 -5.78
CA ASP A 86 9.68 -8.67 -4.41
C ASP A 86 10.32 -9.82 -3.62
N HIS A 87 10.99 -9.48 -2.53
CA HIS A 87 11.70 -10.45 -1.70
C HIS A 87 12.71 -11.34 -2.48
N THR A 88 13.32 -10.78 -3.52
CA THR A 88 14.20 -11.50 -4.46
C THR A 88 15.38 -12.19 -3.81
N LYS A 89 15.86 -11.70 -2.65
CA LYS A 89 16.90 -12.36 -1.84
C LYS A 89 16.46 -13.73 -1.29
N VAL A 90 15.18 -13.95 -1.08
CA VAL A 90 14.63 -15.20 -0.53
C VAL A 90 13.96 -16.04 -1.61
N LEU A 91 13.13 -15.40 -2.46
CA LEU A 91 12.34 -16.08 -3.48
C LEU A 91 13.07 -16.17 -4.85
N GLY A 92 14.21 -15.50 -4.99
CA GLY A 92 14.89 -15.34 -6.28
C GLY A 92 14.26 -14.24 -7.14
N ASP A 93 14.86 -13.97 -8.30
CA ASP A 93 14.44 -12.95 -9.26
C ASP A 93 13.60 -13.52 -10.43
N ASP A 94 13.33 -14.81 -10.40
CA ASP A 94 12.53 -15.53 -11.38
C ASP A 94 11.05 -15.44 -11.02
N ILE A 95 10.28 -14.74 -11.85
CA ILE A 95 8.85 -14.51 -11.61
C ILE A 95 8.04 -15.80 -11.60
N GLU A 96 8.45 -16.82 -12.35
CA GLU A 96 7.78 -18.12 -12.38
C GLU A 96 7.97 -18.87 -11.05
N LYS A 97 9.18 -18.79 -10.47
CA LYS A 97 9.45 -19.37 -9.14
C LYS A 97 8.66 -18.65 -8.06
N ILE A 98 8.59 -17.31 -8.11
CA ILE A 98 7.77 -16.53 -7.18
C ILE A 98 6.30 -16.93 -7.30
N ALA A 99 5.78 -17.08 -8.53
CA ALA A 99 4.43 -17.52 -8.79
C ALA A 99 4.18 -18.94 -8.26
N TRP A 100 5.12 -19.86 -8.45
CA TRP A 100 5.04 -21.22 -7.94
C TRP A 100 5.02 -21.30 -6.41
N GLU A 101 5.85 -20.50 -5.74
CA GLU A 101 5.83 -20.38 -4.27
C GLU A 101 4.48 -19.85 -3.77
N LYS A 102 3.94 -18.82 -4.41
CA LYS A 102 2.63 -18.26 -4.04
C LYS A 102 1.48 -19.23 -4.32
N ALA A 103 1.58 -20.00 -5.40
CA ALA A 103 0.61 -21.06 -5.71
C ALA A 103 0.61 -22.20 -4.69
N GLY A 104 1.61 -22.30 -3.82
CA GLY A 104 1.66 -23.30 -2.75
C GLY A 104 0.53 -23.22 -1.71
N ILE A 105 -0.27 -22.15 -1.71
CA ILE A 105 -1.48 -22.05 -0.88
C ILE A 105 -2.70 -22.74 -1.48
N ILE A 106 -2.61 -23.20 -2.73
CA ILE A 106 -3.69 -23.93 -3.41
C ILE A 106 -3.82 -25.31 -2.78
N LYS A 107 -5.03 -25.64 -2.35
CA LYS A 107 -5.34 -26.93 -1.68
C LYS A 107 -5.98 -27.90 -2.65
N GLU A 108 -5.78 -29.18 -2.39
CA GLU A 108 -6.39 -30.30 -3.17
C GLU A 108 -7.92 -30.13 -3.25
N GLY A 109 -8.46 -30.18 -4.47
CA GLY A 109 -9.88 -29.99 -4.73
C GLY A 109 -10.43 -28.62 -4.32
N GLY A 110 -9.54 -27.63 -4.08
CA GLY A 110 -9.90 -26.31 -3.63
C GLY A 110 -10.42 -25.40 -4.74
N HIS A 111 -10.66 -24.14 -4.39
CA HIS A 111 -11.04 -23.10 -5.35
C HIS A 111 -10.07 -21.92 -5.28
N VAL A 112 -9.65 -21.44 -6.45
CA VAL A 112 -8.66 -20.35 -6.58
C VAL A 112 -9.31 -19.16 -7.27
N ILE A 113 -9.14 -17.97 -6.70
CA ILE A 113 -9.46 -16.73 -7.41
C ILE A 113 -8.15 -15.97 -7.62
N LEU A 114 -7.78 -15.84 -8.89
CA LEU A 114 -6.54 -15.25 -9.34
C LEU A 114 -6.77 -13.85 -9.89
N TYR A 115 -6.00 -12.89 -9.42
CA TYR A 115 -5.90 -11.56 -10.04
C TYR A 115 -5.40 -11.71 -11.49
N GLY A 116 -6.13 -11.16 -12.47
CA GLY A 116 -5.73 -11.16 -13.87
C GLY A 116 -4.45 -10.36 -14.08
N GLN A 117 -3.41 -11.00 -14.61
CA GLN A 117 -2.07 -10.44 -14.74
C GLN A 117 -1.31 -11.01 -15.93
N ASP A 118 0.01 -10.95 -15.93
CA ASP A 118 0.84 -11.48 -17.00
C ASP A 118 0.56 -12.98 -17.25
N LYS A 119 0.46 -13.36 -18.51
CA LYS A 119 0.12 -14.74 -18.92
C LYS A 119 1.10 -15.77 -18.38
N LEU A 120 2.40 -15.45 -18.32
CA LEU A 120 3.42 -16.36 -17.81
C LEU A 120 3.14 -16.74 -16.35
N VAL A 121 2.78 -15.72 -15.52
CA VAL A 121 2.41 -15.92 -14.12
C VAL A 121 1.12 -16.73 -14.01
N GLU A 122 0.09 -16.38 -14.81
CA GLU A 122 -1.17 -17.11 -14.81
C GLU A 122 -0.99 -18.58 -15.18
N ASP A 123 -0.16 -18.89 -16.18
CA ASP A 123 0.07 -20.27 -16.65
C ASP A 123 0.72 -21.13 -15.55
N VAL A 124 1.64 -20.57 -14.76
CA VAL A 124 2.21 -21.25 -13.58
C VAL A 124 1.14 -21.56 -12.54
N ILE A 125 0.30 -20.57 -12.20
CA ILE A 125 -0.76 -20.75 -11.19
C ILE A 125 -1.81 -21.77 -11.69
N LYS A 126 -2.21 -21.70 -12.96
CA LYS A 126 -3.15 -22.65 -13.60
C LYS A 126 -2.61 -24.07 -13.58
N LYS A 127 -1.31 -24.24 -13.83
CA LYS A 127 -0.64 -25.54 -13.74
C LYS A 127 -0.73 -26.12 -12.33
N VAL A 128 -0.36 -25.33 -11.31
CA VAL A 128 -0.42 -25.80 -9.90
C VAL A 128 -1.88 -26.07 -9.48
N ALA A 129 -2.85 -25.26 -9.91
CA ALA A 129 -4.27 -25.53 -9.67
C ALA A 129 -4.70 -26.86 -10.27
N SER A 130 -4.32 -27.14 -11.53
CA SER A 130 -4.62 -28.43 -12.19
C SER A 130 -3.96 -29.61 -11.47
N GLU A 131 -2.72 -29.48 -11.03
CA GLU A 131 -2.01 -30.53 -10.28
C GLU A 131 -2.68 -30.85 -8.94
N ASN A 132 -3.40 -29.88 -8.34
CA ASN A 132 -4.18 -30.03 -7.11
C ASN A 132 -5.68 -30.26 -7.38
N ASN A 133 -6.11 -30.59 -8.59
CA ASN A 133 -7.53 -30.75 -8.93
C ASN A 133 -8.39 -29.56 -8.46
N ALA A 134 -7.83 -28.36 -8.42
CA ALA A 134 -8.48 -27.15 -7.91
C ALA A 134 -9.11 -26.35 -9.07
N ASP A 135 -10.33 -25.86 -8.85
CA ASP A 135 -10.98 -24.94 -9.79
C ASP A 135 -10.32 -23.56 -9.71
N ILE A 136 -10.13 -22.91 -10.86
CA ILE A 136 -9.53 -21.58 -10.91
C ILE A 136 -10.40 -20.59 -11.70
N LEU A 137 -10.61 -19.41 -11.11
CA LEU A 137 -11.20 -18.26 -11.78
C LEU A 137 -10.16 -17.13 -11.84
N VAL A 138 -9.94 -16.58 -13.04
CA VAL A 138 -9.11 -15.40 -13.26
C VAL A 138 -10.00 -14.18 -13.39
N THR A 139 -9.69 -13.08 -12.68
CA THR A 139 -10.49 -11.85 -12.75
C THR A 139 -10.32 -11.15 -14.11
N ASP A 140 -11.44 -10.68 -14.68
CA ASP A 140 -11.48 -9.92 -15.94
C ASP A 140 -11.21 -8.43 -15.66
N ASN A 141 -9.94 -8.06 -15.57
CA ASN A 141 -9.54 -6.67 -15.28
C ASN A 141 -9.94 -5.71 -16.42
N GLU A 142 -10.12 -6.20 -17.65
CA GLU A 142 -10.56 -5.39 -18.80
C GLU A 142 -12.04 -4.97 -18.69
N SER A 143 -12.81 -5.65 -17.83
CA SER A 143 -14.20 -5.27 -17.55
C SER A 143 -14.33 -3.99 -16.72
N ILE A 144 -13.22 -3.46 -16.15
CA ILE A 144 -13.23 -2.28 -15.29
C ILE A 144 -13.33 -1.01 -16.12
N VAL A 145 -14.37 -0.22 -15.88
CA VAL A 145 -14.56 1.13 -16.47
C VAL A 145 -14.61 2.15 -15.33
N ILE A 146 -13.56 2.97 -15.20
CA ILE A 146 -13.50 4.02 -14.20
C ILE A 146 -14.24 5.24 -14.71
N SER A 147 -15.32 5.65 -14.03
CA SER A 147 -16.16 6.82 -14.37
C SER A 147 -15.75 8.08 -13.61
N LYS A 148 -15.19 7.96 -12.40
CA LYS A 148 -14.71 9.08 -11.59
C LYS A 148 -13.43 8.70 -10.86
N TYR A 149 -12.49 9.66 -10.83
CA TYR A 149 -11.21 9.48 -10.18
C TYR A 149 -10.70 10.79 -9.57
N ASN A 150 -10.39 10.81 -8.28
CA ASN A 150 -9.78 11.94 -7.60
C ASN A 150 -9.01 11.48 -6.34
N LEU A 151 -8.39 12.40 -5.60
CA LEU A 151 -7.59 12.12 -4.41
C LEU A 151 -8.33 11.41 -3.27
N ASN A 152 -9.66 11.46 -3.24
CA ASN A 152 -10.45 10.95 -2.12
C ASN A 152 -11.20 9.67 -2.44
N ASN A 153 -11.43 9.39 -3.72
CA ASN A 153 -12.17 8.21 -4.16
C ASN A 153 -12.06 7.97 -5.66
N GLN A 154 -12.38 6.75 -6.05
CA GLN A 154 -12.68 6.40 -7.43
C GLN A 154 -14.02 5.69 -7.51
N VAL A 155 -14.71 5.85 -8.63
CA VAL A 155 -15.96 5.18 -8.97
C VAL A 155 -15.74 4.41 -10.25
N PHE A 156 -16.13 3.15 -10.26
CA PHE A 156 -15.97 2.28 -11.43
C PHE A 156 -17.12 1.28 -11.55
N THR A 157 -17.30 0.77 -12.75
CA THR A 157 -18.17 -0.35 -13.07
C THR A 157 -17.31 -1.55 -13.43
N CYS A 158 -17.71 -2.77 -13.06
CA CYS A 158 -17.01 -3.99 -13.44
C CYS A 158 -17.99 -5.16 -13.63
N ARG A 159 -17.50 -6.26 -14.23
CA ARG A 159 -18.25 -7.47 -14.46
C ARG A 159 -17.67 -8.65 -13.69
N VAL A 160 -18.56 -9.43 -13.04
CA VAL A 160 -18.23 -10.69 -12.37
C VAL A 160 -19.17 -11.79 -12.91
N GLY A 161 -18.63 -12.69 -13.69
CA GLY A 161 -19.44 -13.64 -14.44
C GLY A 161 -20.42 -12.91 -15.37
N THR A 162 -21.71 -13.14 -15.19
CA THR A 162 -22.79 -12.48 -15.95
C THR A 162 -23.33 -11.22 -15.28
N ARG A 163 -22.91 -10.93 -14.03
CA ARG A 163 -23.40 -9.76 -13.26
C ARG A 163 -22.56 -8.53 -13.56
N VAL A 164 -23.21 -7.38 -13.67
CA VAL A 164 -22.57 -6.08 -13.77
C VAL A 164 -22.75 -5.35 -12.43
N TYR A 165 -21.66 -4.87 -11.86
CA TYR A 165 -21.65 -4.05 -10.66
C TYR A 165 -21.33 -2.62 -11.09
N GLU A 166 -22.35 -1.77 -11.05
CA GLU A 166 -22.28 -0.38 -11.51
C GLU A 166 -21.94 0.58 -10.37
N ASP A 167 -21.23 1.66 -10.68
CA ASP A 167 -20.94 2.78 -9.76
C ASP A 167 -20.33 2.36 -8.41
N ILE A 168 -19.49 1.33 -8.41
CA ILE A 168 -18.77 0.93 -7.20
C ILE A 168 -17.85 2.07 -6.77
N LYS A 169 -18.01 2.51 -5.53
CA LYS A 169 -17.17 3.56 -4.95
C LYS A 169 -16.20 2.99 -3.93
N ILE A 170 -14.92 3.29 -4.11
CA ILE A 170 -13.86 3.00 -3.14
C ILE A 170 -13.10 4.26 -2.75
N ARG A 171 -12.59 4.31 -1.52
CA ARG A 171 -11.81 5.45 -1.02
C ARG A 171 -10.31 5.32 -1.28
N MET A 172 -9.87 4.15 -1.67
CA MET A 172 -8.47 3.89 -1.99
C MET A 172 -8.16 4.39 -3.40
N VAL A 173 -7.07 5.15 -3.52
CA VAL A 173 -6.60 5.75 -4.77
C VAL A 173 -5.55 4.84 -5.41
N GLY A 174 -5.48 4.84 -6.73
CA GLY A 174 -4.63 3.97 -7.54
C GLY A 174 -5.48 3.04 -8.43
N GLU A 175 -5.15 2.96 -9.72
CA GLU A 175 -5.87 2.06 -10.65
C GLU A 175 -5.85 0.59 -10.18
N TYR A 176 -4.73 0.15 -9.59
CA TYR A 176 -4.63 -1.20 -9.05
C TYR A 176 -5.65 -1.49 -7.94
N GLN A 177 -6.19 -0.46 -7.29
CA GLN A 177 -7.18 -0.63 -6.22
C GLN A 177 -8.56 -1.02 -6.77
N SER A 178 -8.97 -0.56 -7.96
CA SER A 178 -10.19 -1.06 -8.60
C SER A 178 -10.07 -2.52 -8.99
N ARG A 179 -8.87 -2.96 -9.42
CA ARG A 179 -8.59 -4.37 -9.71
C ARG A 179 -8.56 -5.23 -8.43
N ASN A 180 -7.99 -4.71 -7.33
CA ASN A 180 -8.04 -5.38 -6.03
C ASN A 180 -9.50 -5.50 -5.54
N ALA A 181 -10.32 -4.46 -5.74
CA ALA A 181 -11.74 -4.51 -5.43
C ALA A 181 -12.48 -5.56 -6.28
N LEU A 182 -12.19 -5.64 -7.58
CA LEU A 182 -12.73 -6.69 -8.46
C LEU A 182 -12.38 -8.09 -7.96
N LEU A 183 -11.12 -8.31 -7.54
CA LEU A 183 -10.69 -9.57 -6.93
C LEU A 183 -11.52 -9.89 -5.69
N ALA A 184 -11.70 -8.92 -4.79
CA ALA A 184 -12.51 -9.08 -3.59
C ALA A 184 -13.99 -9.37 -3.90
N ILE A 185 -14.59 -8.68 -4.89
CA ILE A 185 -15.97 -8.94 -5.32
C ILE A 185 -16.12 -10.37 -5.83
N ASN A 186 -15.17 -10.87 -6.64
CA ASN A 186 -15.19 -12.26 -7.11
C ASN A 186 -15.18 -13.27 -5.95
N VAL A 187 -14.37 -13.01 -4.91
CA VAL A 187 -14.35 -13.84 -3.69
C VAL A 187 -15.71 -13.80 -2.98
N LEU A 188 -16.27 -12.61 -2.78
CA LEU A 188 -17.57 -12.45 -2.09
C LEU A 188 -18.71 -13.10 -2.87
N VAL A 189 -18.73 -12.97 -4.19
CA VAL A 189 -19.71 -13.64 -5.08
C VAL A 189 -19.57 -15.16 -4.98
N TYR A 190 -18.35 -15.69 -4.97
CA TYR A 190 -18.13 -17.11 -4.80
C TYR A 190 -18.62 -17.60 -3.44
N LEU A 191 -18.29 -16.92 -2.35
CA LEU A 191 -18.75 -17.27 -1.00
C LEU A 191 -20.28 -17.29 -0.92
N LYS A 192 -20.95 -16.30 -1.54
CA LYS A 192 -22.42 -16.24 -1.62
C LYS A 192 -23.00 -17.39 -2.44
N ASP A 193 -22.58 -17.49 -3.71
CA ASP A 193 -23.26 -18.31 -4.70
C ASP A 193 -22.92 -19.81 -4.58
N LYS A 194 -21.72 -20.14 -4.10
CA LYS A 194 -21.23 -21.51 -4.01
C LYS A 194 -21.23 -22.07 -2.59
N LEU A 195 -21.03 -21.23 -1.60
CA LEU A 195 -20.90 -21.65 -0.20
C LEU A 195 -22.07 -21.21 0.69
N GLY A 196 -23.07 -20.50 0.13
CA GLY A 196 -24.30 -20.15 0.84
C GLY A 196 -24.15 -19.09 1.94
N PHE A 197 -23.20 -18.16 1.79
CA PHE A 197 -23.06 -17.06 2.73
C PHE A 197 -24.15 -16.00 2.51
N ASP A 198 -25.35 -16.26 2.98
CA ASP A 198 -26.57 -15.44 2.69
C ASP A 198 -26.48 -13.99 3.16
N LYS A 199 -25.63 -13.67 4.13
CA LYS A 199 -25.38 -12.30 4.59
C LYS A 199 -24.62 -11.46 3.55
N ILE A 200 -24.00 -12.09 2.54
CA ILE A 200 -23.32 -11.41 1.44
C ILE A 200 -24.37 -11.10 0.36
N ASN A 201 -24.66 -9.84 0.16
CA ASN A 201 -25.53 -9.33 -0.91
C ASN A 201 -24.89 -8.08 -1.53
N ASP A 202 -25.48 -7.54 -2.59
CA ASP A 202 -24.92 -6.42 -3.32
C ASP A 202 -24.75 -5.20 -2.42
N GLU A 203 -25.72 -4.91 -1.56
CA GLU A 203 -25.67 -3.78 -0.60
C GLU A 203 -24.45 -3.92 0.35
N THR A 204 -24.26 -5.10 0.94
CA THR A 204 -23.14 -5.35 1.86
C THR A 204 -21.79 -5.34 1.13
N ILE A 205 -21.72 -5.72 -0.16
CA ILE A 205 -20.53 -5.60 -0.99
C ILE A 205 -20.18 -4.12 -1.19
N TYR A 206 -21.13 -3.29 -1.65
CA TYR A 206 -20.91 -1.86 -1.86
C TYR A 206 -20.54 -1.13 -0.55
N GLU A 207 -21.22 -1.44 0.55
CA GLU A 207 -20.88 -0.89 1.85
C GLU A 207 -19.50 -1.29 2.35
N GLY A 208 -19.12 -2.54 2.17
CA GLY A 208 -17.78 -3.04 2.53
C GLY A 208 -16.69 -2.31 1.77
N LEU A 209 -16.86 -2.17 0.46
CA LEU A 209 -15.90 -1.51 -0.42
C LEU A 209 -15.72 -0.02 -0.07
N ILE A 210 -16.81 0.73 0.13
CA ILE A 210 -16.71 2.16 0.48
C ILE A 210 -16.16 2.39 1.90
N LYS A 211 -16.38 1.46 2.82
CA LYS A 211 -15.85 1.52 4.20
C LYS A 211 -14.39 1.11 4.29
N THR A 212 -13.88 0.38 3.30
CA THR A 212 -12.50 -0.12 3.31
C THR A 212 -11.51 1.04 3.28
N LYS A 213 -10.58 1.01 4.24
CA LYS A 213 -9.47 1.95 4.37
C LYS A 213 -8.19 1.16 4.63
N TRP A 214 -7.13 1.55 3.94
CA TRP A 214 -5.83 0.95 4.18
C TRP A 214 -4.80 2.06 4.41
N PRO A 215 -4.31 2.23 5.62
CA PRO A 215 -3.29 3.24 5.90
C PRO A 215 -2.04 3.08 5.05
N ALA A 216 -1.40 4.19 4.73
CA ALA A 216 -0.17 4.20 3.94
C ALA A 216 -0.31 3.61 2.51
N ARG A 217 -1.48 3.70 1.90
CA ARG A 217 -1.69 3.40 0.48
C ARG A 217 -2.28 4.63 -0.21
N PHE A 218 -1.43 5.55 -0.64
CA PHE A 218 -1.78 6.87 -1.15
C PHE A 218 -2.78 7.58 -0.22
N GLU A 219 -2.48 7.51 1.09
CA GLU A 219 -3.35 8.02 2.16
C GLU A 219 -3.21 9.54 2.28
N VAL A 220 -4.28 10.28 2.00
CA VAL A 220 -4.34 11.71 2.30
C VAL A 220 -4.52 11.89 3.80
N VAL A 221 -3.48 12.40 4.48
CA VAL A 221 -3.48 12.62 5.94
C VAL A 221 -3.77 14.05 6.34
N SER A 222 -3.56 15.00 5.42
CA SER A 222 -3.93 16.42 5.56
C SER A 222 -4.28 17.02 4.21
N GLU A 223 -5.20 17.97 4.20
CA GLU A 223 -5.58 18.72 2.98
C GLU A 223 -4.91 20.10 2.91
N SER A 224 -4.35 20.60 4.02
CA SER A 224 -3.68 21.91 4.04
C SER A 224 -2.52 21.99 5.06
N PRO A 225 -1.27 21.80 4.65
CA PRO A 225 -0.84 21.43 3.30
C PRO A 225 -1.36 20.05 2.89
N LEU A 226 -1.50 19.81 1.59
CA LEU A 226 -1.81 18.46 1.12
C LEU A 226 -0.64 17.54 1.44
N TYR A 227 -0.90 16.57 2.31
CA TYR A 227 0.09 15.60 2.76
C TYR A 227 -0.40 14.18 2.50
N ILE A 228 0.37 13.43 1.73
CA ILE A 228 0.05 12.06 1.31
C ILE A 228 1.11 11.10 1.82
N LEU A 229 0.70 9.94 2.32
CA LEU A 229 1.59 8.87 2.72
C LEU A 229 1.39 7.64 1.83
N ASP A 230 2.50 7.12 1.25
CA ASP A 230 2.49 5.91 0.45
C ASP A 230 3.59 4.93 0.89
N GLY A 231 3.19 3.74 1.29
CA GLY A 231 4.08 2.68 1.77
C GLY A 231 4.69 1.82 0.66
N GLY A 232 4.63 2.25 -0.60
CA GLY A 232 5.32 1.60 -1.71
C GLY A 232 6.83 1.53 -1.42
N HIS A 233 7.36 0.30 -1.36
CA HIS A 233 8.73 0.04 -0.91
C HIS A 233 9.52 -0.85 -1.88
N ASN A 234 8.98 -1.06 -3.06
CA ASN A 234 9.59 -1.80 -4.17
C ASN A 234 9.36 -1.06 -5.49
N LEU A 235 9.94 -1.59 -6.57
CA LEU A 235 9.86 -0.96 -7.88
C LEU A 235 8.41 -0.77 -8.37
N ASP A 236 7.52 -1.73 -8.13
CA ASP A 236 6.13 -1.61 -8.58
C ASP A 236 5.32 -0.61 -7.75
N GLY A 237 5.60 -0.51 -6.45
CA GLY A 237 5.09 0.57 -5.62
C GLY A 237 5.56 1.94 -6.11
N ALA A 238 6.84 2.08 -6.45
CA ALA A 238 7.38 3.31 -7.03
C ALA A 238 6.74 3.66 -8.39
N LYS A 239 6.51 2.68 -9.27
CA LYS A 239 5.78 2.86 -10.54
C LYS A 239 4.34 3.33 -10.30
N ALA A 240 3.64 2.72 -9.35
CA ALA A 240 2.28 3.09 -9.00
C ALA A 240 2.22 4.53 -8.47
N LEU A 241 3.10 4.90 -7.53
CA LEU A 241 3.19 6.27 -7.01
C LEU A 241 3.54 7.26 -8.12
N ALA A 242 4.54 6.96 -8.97
CA ALA A 242 4.94 7.81 -10.09
C ALA A 242 3.76 8.07 -11.05
N LYS A 243 2.96 7.04 -11.36
CA LYS A 243 1.76 7.15 -12.19
C LYS A 243 0.70 8.05 -11.55
N GLU A 244 0.49 7.95 -10.24
CA GLU A 244 -0.42 8.83 -9.54
C GLU A 244 0.08 10.28 -9.48
N MET A 245 1.38 10.49 -9.35
CA MET A 245 1.98 11.83 -9.46
C MET A 245 1.67 12.49 -10.80
N ASP A 246 1.89 11.77 -11.90
CA ASP A 246 1.62 12.28 -13.25
C ASP A 246 0.12 12.55 -13.50
N ARG A 247 -0.75 11.76 -12.88
CA ARG A 247 -2.20 11.85 -13.07
C ARG A 247 -2.84 12.96 -12.26
N GLN A 248 -2.36 13.20 -11.03
CA GLN A 248 -3.03 14.07 -10.05
C GLN A 248 -2.37 15.46 -9.94
N PHE A 249 -1.09 15.59 -10.27
CA PHE A 249 -0.30 16.77 -9.95
C PHE A 249 0.51 17.27 -11.15
N ASP A 250 0.01 18.32 -11.77
CA ASP A 250 0.68 19.03 -12.85
C ASP A 250 1.78 20.00 -12.34
N ASP A 251 2.34 20.83 -13.22
CA ASP A 251 3.38 21.80 -12.91
C ASP A 251 2.90 23.00 -12.06
N SER A 252 1.59 23.08 -11.76
CA SER A 252 1.06 24.10 -10.86
C SER A 252 1.29 23.77 -9.38
N TRP A 253 1.77 22.57 -9.08
CA TRP A 253 2.09 22.08 -7.72
C TRP A 253 3.57 22.24 -7.40
N GLU A 254 3.85 22.72 -6.20
CA GLU A 254 5.16 22.63 -5.55
C GLU A 254 5.22 21.32 -4.79
N LYS A 255 6.10 20.42 -5.22
CA LYS A 255 6.08 19.01 -4.80
C LYS A 255 7.30 18.70 -3.94
N THR A 256 7.07 18.28 -2.71
CA THR A 256 8.11 17.85 -1.77
C THR A 256 7.99 16.35 -1.51
N LEU A 257 9.10 15.62 -1.60
CA LEU A 257 9.19 14.21 -1.23
C LEU A 257 9.95 14.05 0.08
N VAL A 258 9.39 13.32 1.03
CA VAL A 258 10.12 12.80 2.19
C VAL A 258 10.39 11.33 1.93
N LEU A 259 11.66 10.97 1.71
CA LEU A 259 12.06 9.66 1.19
C LEU A 259 13.03 8.96 2.14
N GLY A 260 12.76 7.69 2.41
CA GLY A 260 13.70 6.78 3.07
C GLY A 260 13.46 5.36 2.61
N ILE A 261 14.52 4.71 2.16
CA ILE A 261 14.45 3.39 1.51
C ILE A 261 15.34 2.40 2.27
N LEU A 262 14.99 1.11 2.25
CA LEU A 262 15.83 0.04 2.78
C LEU A 262 16.87 -0.39 1.75
N ALA A 263 18.10 -0.67 2.18
CA ALA A 263 19.23 -1.01 1.31
C ALA A 263 19.07 -2.32 0.51
N ASP A 264 18.11 -3.17 0.92
CA ASP A 264 17.84 -4.43 0.23
C ASP A 264 16.88 -4.32 -0.96
N LYS A 265 16.42 -3.11 -1.28
CA LYS A 265 15.50 -2.82 -2.39
C LYS A 265 16.23 -2.34 -3.65
N ASP A 266 15.51 -2.31 -4.77
CA ASP A 266 16.01 -1.74 -6.04
C ASP A 266 15.96 -0.21 -5.99
N VAL A 267 16.89 0.37 -5.21
CA VAL A 267 16.92 1.80 -4.91
C VAL A 267 17.12 2.64 -6.17
N ASP A 268 18.02 2.22 -7.07
CA ASP A 268 18.33 2.97 -8.29
C ASP A 268 17.10 3.14 -9.19
N SER A 269 16.36 2.05 -9.40
CA SER A 269 15.13 2.10 -10.21
C SER A 269 14.04 2.92 -9.54
N MET A 270 13.89 2.83 -8.21
CA MET A 270 12.90 3.61 -7.46
C MET A 270 13.23 5.10 -7.51
N VAL A 271 14.47 5.48 -7.24
CA VAL A 271 14.94 6.89 -7.28
C VAL A 271 14.79 7.48 -8.68
N LYS A 272 15.21 6.76 -9.72
CA LYS A 272 15.05 7.18 -11.13
C LYS A 272 13.60 7.51 -11.50
N LEU A 273 12.63 6.79 -10.93
CA LEU A 273 11.21 7.01 -11.21
C LEU A 273 10.63 8.17 -10.40
N LEU A 274 11.02 8.31 -9.13
CA LEU A 274 10.38 9.22 -8.20
C LEU A 274 11.06 10.59 -8.17
N ALA A 275 12.40 10.65 -8.05
CA ALA A 275 13.11 11.90 -7.80
C ALA A 275 12.82 13.00 -8.84
N PRO A 276 12.74 12.71 -10.17
CA PRO A 276 12.47 13.76 -11.17
C PRO A 276 11.06 14.39 -11.07
N LYS A 277 10.18 13.85 -10.23
CA LYS A 277 8.80 14.32 -10.09
C LYS A 277 8.60 15.34 -8.97
N PHE A 278 9.67 15.65 -8.24
CA PHE A 278 9.63 16.51 -7.07
C PHE A 278 10.59 17.68 -7.21
N ASP A 279 10.20 18.82 -6.64
CA ASP A 279 11.01 20.05 -6.63
C ASP A 279 11.97 20.05 -5.44
N HIS A 280 11.57 19.45 -4.29
CA HIS A 280 12.32 19.37 -3.05
C HIS A 280 12.33 17.93 -2.57
N ILE A 281 13.48 17.43 -2.13
CA ILE A 281 13.58 16.08 -1.57
C ILE A 281 14.24 16.14 -0.18
N ILE A 282 13.55 15.61 0.80
CA ILE A 282 14.02 15.43 2.17
C ILE A 282 14.32 13.95 2.35
N LEU A 283 15.58 13.61 2.54
CA LEU A 283 16.02 12.24 2.77
C LEU A 283 16.11 11.97 4.27
N THR A 284 15.63 10.80 4.68
CA THR A 284 15.63 10.42 6.11
C THR A 284 15.78 8.91 6.28
N LEU A 285 16.15 8.49 7.49
CA LEU A 285 16.31 7.07 7.81
C LEU A 285 14.99 6.48 8.28
N PRO A 286 14.49 5.39 7.64
CA PRO A 286 13.47 4.55 8.24
C PRO A 286 13.97 3.96 9.57
N ASP A 287 13.11 3.83 10.57
CA ASP A 287 13.44 3.17 11.84
C ASP A 287 13.57 1.66 11.64
N ASN A 288 14.70 1.27 11.03
CA ASN A 288 15.01 -0.11 10.70
C ASN A 288 16.51 -0.25 10.45
N SER A 289 17.14 -1.31 10.97
CA SER A 289 18.57 -1.60 10.81
C SER A 289 19.03 -1.81 9.37
N ARG A 290 18.09 -2.04 8.44
CA ARG A 290 18.35 -2.17 7.00
C ARG A 290 18.18 -0.86 6.24
N ALA A 291 18.00 0.28 6.92
CA ALA A 291 17.93 1.56 6.25
C ALA A 291 19.17 1.78 5.37
N MET A 292 18.96 2.32 4.18
CA MET A 292 20.07 2.72 3.31
C MET A 292 20.81 3.88 3.95
N ASP A 293 22.14 3.88 3.84
CA ASP A 293 22.97 5.01 4.26
C ASP A 293 22.50 6.30 3.59
N LEU A 294 22.48 7.39 4.39
CA LEU A 294 21.87 8.64 3.93
C LEU A 294 22.70 9.37 2.89
N GLU A 295 24.04 9.29 2.99
CA GLU A 295 24.96 9.90 2.01
C GLU A 295 24.90 9.13 0.68
N GLU A 296 24.81 7.80 0.74
CA GLU A 296 24.64 6.96 -0.44
C GLU A 296 23.30 7.22 -1.13
N LEU A 297 22.20 7.36 -0.37
CA LEU A 297 20.90 7.70 -0.92
C LEU A 297 20.92 9.12 -1.56
N ALA A 298 21.56 10.08 -0.89
CA ALA A 298 21.70 11.45 -1.40
C ALA A 298 22.49 11.50 -2.71
N TYR A 299 23.56 10.73 -2.81
CA TYR A 299 24.34 10.60 -4.07
C TYR A 299 23.47 10.11 -5.23
N ARG A 300 22.65 9.07 -4.99
CA ARG A 300 21.76 8.51 -6.02
C ARG A 300 20.64 9.49 -6.44
N VAL A 301 20.04 10.16 -5.46
CA VAL A 301 18.97 11.16 -5.70
C VAL A 301 19.52 12.39 -6.39
N GLY A 302 20.75 12.80 -6.07
CA GLY A 302 21.44 13.97 -6.67
C GLY A 302 21.68 13.88 -8.17
N MET A 303 21.53 12.69 -8.77
CA MET A 303 21.53 12.55 -10.23
C MET A 303 20.26 13.08 -10.90
N TYR A 304 19.20 13.35 -10.13
CA TYR A 304 17.86 13.67 -10.64
C TYR A 304 17.22 14.93 -10.03
N CYS A 305 17.71 15.36 -8.88
CA CYS A 305 17.18 16.55 -8.17
C CYS A 305 18.35 17.26 -7.49
N ASP A 306 18.42 18.59 -7.60
CA ASP A 306 19.47 19.42 -7.00
C ASP A 306 19.09 19.88 -5.57
N ASP A 307 17.80 19.99 -5.25
CA ASP A 307 17.32 20.47 -3.95
C ASP A 307 17.06 19.30 -3.00
N ILE A 308 18.12 18.89 -2.30
CA ILE A 308 18.14 17.75 -1.40
C ILE A 308 18.57 18.20 0.00
N ILE A 309 17.85 17.74 1.00
CA ILE A 309 18.17 17.93 2.42
C ILE A 309 18.18 16.58 3.11
N CYS A 310 19.25 16.30 3.88
CA CYS A 310 19.40 15.08 4.67
C CYS A 310 19.06 15.37 6.13
N ILE A 311 18.09 14.62 6.69
CA ILE A 311 17.68 14.69 8.10
C ILE A 311 17.53 13.26 8.60
N GLU A 312 18.44 12.80 9.45
CA GLU A 312 18.47 11.40 9.90
C GLU A 312 17.15 10.98 10.58
N ASN A 313 16.68 11.80 11.51
CA ASN A 313 15.49 11.50 12.29
C ASN A 313 14.21 11.75 11.48
N SER A 314 13.38 10.74 11.35
CA SER A 314 12.13 10.82 10.56
C SER A 314 11.10 11.79 11.14
N GLU A 315 11.04 11.98 12.46
CA GLU A 315 10.16 12.96 13.11
C GLU A 315 10.59 14.39 12.78
N ASP A 316 11.89 14.67 12.79
CA ASP A 316 12.43 15.98 12.45
C ASP A 316 12.31 16.26 10.94
N ALA A 317 12.44 15.23 10.10
CA ALA A 317 12.17 15.34 8.66
C ALA A 317 10.71 15.75 8.38
N VAL A 318 9.74 15.18 9.12
CA VAL A 318 8.32 15.59 9.03
C VAL A 318 8.14 17.03 9.47
N LYS A 319 8.69 17.44 10.61
CA LYS A 319 8.60 18.82 11.11
C LYS A 319 9.19 19.79 10.09
N TYR A 320 10.38 19.47 9.58
CA TYR A 320 11.04 20.29 8.54
C TYR A 320 10.18 20.40 7.27
N SER A 321 9.58 19.31 6.80
CA SER A 321 8.70 19.33 5.65
C SER A 321 7.51 20.28 5.82
N LEU A 322 6.91 20.32 7.01
CA LEU A 322 5.81 21.22 7.34
C LEU A 322 6.26 22.69 7.39
N ASP A 323 7.44 22.97 7.97
CA ASP A 323 7.99 24.32 8.03
C ASP A 323 8.43 24.82 6.65
N LEU A 324 8.96 23.95 5.79
CA LEU A 324 9.25 24.26 4.38
C LEU A 324 7.97 24.70 3.66
N GLN A 325 6.85 23.98 3.86
CA GLN A 325 5.57 24.36 3.23
C GLN A 325 5.07 25.74 3.69
N LYS A 326 5.27 26.09 4.96
CA LYS A 326 4.94 27.44 5.46
C LYS A 326 5.79 28.50 4.79
N LYS A 327 7.12 28.32 4.71
CA LYS A 327 8.05 29.24 4.03
C LYS A 327 7.67 29.45 2.57
N ILE A 328 7.45 28.37 1.81
CA ILE A 328 7.03 28.44 0.41
C ILE A 328 5.74 29.25 0.26
N LYS A 329 4.75 29.06 1.14
CA LYS A 329 3.49 29.80 1.14
C LYS A 329 3.69 31.30 1.45
N GLU A 330 4.55 31.64 2.40
CA GLU A 330 4.88 33.03 2.77
C GLU A 330 5.61 33.77 1.66
N GLU A 331 6.60 33.16 1.03
CA GLU A 331 7.33 33.71 -0.11
C GLU A 331 6.40 34.00 -1.28
N ARG A 332 5.48 33.08 -1.57
CA ARG A 332 4.47 33.22 -2.61
C ARG A 332 3.51 34.38 -2.36
N ASN A 333 3.05 34.51 -1.11
CA ASN A 333 2.17 35.61 -0.70
C ASN A 333 2.90 36.97 -0.79
N SER A 334 4.17 37.01 -0.45
CA SER A 334 5.01 38.22 -0.53
C SER A 334 5.24 38.63 -2.00
N ALA A 335 5.55 37.69 -2.88
CA ALA A 335 5.72 37.94 -4.31
C ALA A 335 4.42 38.46 -4.99
N SER A 336 3.28 37.93 -4.58
CA SER A 336 1.96 38.36 -5.07
C SER A 336 1.63 39.80 -4.65
N LYS A 337 1.97 40.19 -3.42
CA LYS A 337 1.78 41.58 -2.93
C LYS A 337 2.66 42.57 -3.67
N VAL A 338 3.88 42.19 -4.04
CA VAL A 338 4.81 43.07 -4.82
C VAL A 338 4.31 43.24 -6.26
N LYS A 339 3.76 42.18 -6.91
CA LYS A 339 3.19 42.32 -8.26
C LYS A 339 1.96 43.21 -8.27
N ASN A 340 1.07 43.11 -7.32
CA ASN A 340 -0.13 43.97 -7.22
C ASN A 340 0.19 45.45 -6.97
N LYS A 341 1.27 45.75 -6.23
CA LYS A 341 1.74 47.13 -6.04
C LYS A 341 2.36 47.72 -7.35
N LYS A 342 2.99 46.89 -8.19
CA LYS A 342 3.59 47.33 -9.47
C LYS A 342 2.55 47.52 -10.60
N THR A 343 1.44 46.77 -10.55
CA THR A 343 0.36 46.95 -11.55
C THR A 343 -0.54 48.14 -11.27
N SER A 344 -0.62 48.61 -10.01
CA SER A 344 -1.37 49.85 -9.70
C SER A 344 -0.62 51.16 -10.06
N SER A 345 0.65 51.09 -10.45
CA SER A 345 1.48 52.27 -10.70
C SER A 345 1.94 52.45 -12.17
N LYS A 346 1.48 51.65 -13.13
CA LYS A 346 1.87 51.80 -14.56
C LYS A 346 0.69 51.70 -15.52
N LYS A 347 0.24 52.86 -16.03
CA LYS A 347 -0.43 52.99 -17.32
C LYS A 347 0.52 52.54 -18.45
N ALA A 348 0.05 51.57 -19.20
CA ALA A 348 0.40 51.16 -20.56
C ALA A 348 1.80 51.48 -21.13
N LYS A 349 2.64 50.45 -21.24
CA LYS A 349 3.54 50.26 -22.39
C LYS A 349 3.43 48.79 -22.83
N LYS A 350 3.22 48.60 -24.16
CA LYS A 350 3.24 47.29 -24.82
C LYS A 350 4.57 46.59 -24.50
N VAL A 351 4.53 45.44 -23.90
CA VAL A 351 5.67 44.57 -23.64
C VAL A 351 5.56 43.34 -24.52
N ASP A 352 6.67 43.02 -25.13
CA ASP A 352 6.94 41.88 -26.00
C ASP A 352 6.52 40.55 -25.32
N LYS A 353 5.75 39.73 -26.05
CA LYS A 353 5.16 38.48 -25.57
C LYS A 353 6.11 37.26 -25.53
N SER A 354 7.41 37.46 -25.69
CA SER A 354 8.39 36.36 -25.82
C SER A 354 9.02 35.86 -24.49
N LYS A 355 8.61 36.39 -23.34
CA LYS A 355 8.98 35.86 -22.01
C LYS A 355 7.74 35.82 -21.12
N GLU A 356 6.95 34.76 -21.26
CA GLU A 356 5.95 34.44 -20.24
C GLU A 356 6.69 34.14 -18.93
N PRO A 357 6.36 34.80 -17.81
CA PRO A 357 6.90 34.44 -16.53
C PRO A 357 6.34 33.06 -16.18
N THR A 358 7.21 32.12 -15.83
CA THR A 358 6.85 30.83 -15.25
C THR A 358 5.69 31.04 -14.29
N LEU A 359 4.55 30.38 -14.53
CA LEU A 359 3.38 30.47 -13.66
C LEU A 359 3.84 30.14 -12.24
N ALA A 360 3.64 31.07 -11.31
CA ALA A 360 3.93 30.78 -9.90
C ALA A 360 3.06 29.59 -9.48
N LYS A 361 3.71 28.50 -9.02
CA LYS A 361 3.02 27.30 -8.51
C LYS A 361 2.02 27.72 -7.43
N LYS A 362 0.80 27.17 -7.49
CA LYS A 362 -0.32 27.65 -6.65
C LYS A 362 -0.57 26.78 -5.43
N ASN A 363 -0.26 25.50 -5.53
CA ASN A 363 -0.59 24.51 -4.54
C ASN A 363 0.68 23.84 -4.01
N ASN A 364 0.62 23.34 -2.77
CA ASN A 364 1.73 22.63 -2.14
C ASN A 364 1.34 21.20 -1.87
N LEU A 365 2.27 20.29 -2.14
CA LEU A 365 2.14 18.86 -1.90
C LEU A 365 3.36 18.34 -1.13
N VAL A 366 3.13 17.52 -0.12
CA VAL A 366 4.15 16.69 0.51
C VAL A 366 3.77 15.23 0.36
N ILE A 367 4.73 14.41 -0.07
CA ILE A 367 4.56 12.95 -0.10
C ILE A 367 5.63 12.30 0.77
N GLY A 368 5.22 11.41 1.67
CA GLY A 368 6.10 10.52 2.39
C GLY A 368 6.07 9.13 1.76
N ALA A 369 7.25 8.59 1.37
CA ALA A 369 7.32 7.31 0.66
C ALA A 369 8.65 6.56 0.84
N GLY A 370 8.72 5.34 0.29
CA GLY A 370 9.92 4.52 0.16
C GLY A 370 10.05 3.38 1.17
N SER A 371 9.36 3.44 2.31
CA SER A 371 9.35 2.37 3.32
C SER A 371 8.10 2.42 4.18
N LEU A 372 7.52 1.26 4.49
CA LEU A 372 6.42 1.16 5.46
C LEU A 372 6.85 1.59 6.87
N PHE A 373 8.11 1.34 7.26
CA PHE A 373 8.65 1.79 8.55
C PHE A 373 8.67 3.31 8.63
N LEU A 374 9.19 3.97 7.59
CA LEU A 374 9.19 5.43 7.53
C LEU A 374 7.77 6.00 7.60
N VAL A 375 6.89 5.51 6.73
CA VAL A 375 5.51 6.02 6.62
C VAL A 375 4.72 5.78 7.92
N GLY A 376 4.96 4.68 8.62
CA GLY A 376 4.41 4.40 9.95
C GLY A 376 4.83 5.44 11.00
N SER A 377 6.13 5.77 11.05
CA SER A 377 6.68 6.81 11.92
C SER A 377 6.10 8.19 11.57
N MET A 378 6.13 8.56 10.28
CA MET A 378 5.56 9.82 9.80
C MET A 378 4.08 9.97 10.15
N ARG A 379 3.29 8.91 9.96
CA ARG A 379 1.87 8.90 10.28
C ARG A 379 1.61 9.14 11.77
N THR A 380 2.46 8.59 12.62
CA THR A 380 2.38 8.79 14.08
C THR A 380 2.64 10.26 14.46
N VAL A 381 3.62 10.88 13.83
CA VAL A 381 3.96 12.30 14.04
C VAL A 381 2.83 13.20 13.54
N LEU A 382 2.37 12.98 12.30
CA LEU A 382 1.33 13.79 11.66
C LEU A 382 -0.01 13.76 12.41
N ARG A 383 -0.34 12.64 13.07
CA ARG A 383 -1.53 12.56 13.94
C ARG A 383 -1.46 13.43 15.18
N LYS A 384 -0.26 13.76 15.69
CA LYS A 384 -0.05 14.63 16.84
C LYS A 384 -0.05 16.11 16.45
N VAL A 385 0.19 16.41 15.18
CA VAL A 385 0.12 17.77 14.65
C VAL A 385 -1.35 18.10 14.37
N GLN A 386 -1.88 19.12 15.06
CA GLN A 386 -3.17 19.71 14.71
C GLN A 386 -2.94 20.58 13.46
N PHE A 387 -3.48 20.16 12.31
CA PHE A 387 -3.45 20.91 11.06
C PHE A 387 -4.49 22.02 11.04
#